data_8417aa765201b0f0926ce16ce8d78a68
#
_entry.id   8417aa765201b0f0926ce16ce8d78a68
#
_cell.length_a   1.000
_cell.length_b   1.000
_cell.length_c   1.000
_cell.angle_alpha   90.00
_cell.angle_beta   90.00
_cell.angle_gamma   90.00
#
_symmetry.space_group_name_H-M   'P 1'
#
loop_
_entity.id
_entity.type
_entity.pdbx_description
1 polymer ?
#
loop_
_entity_poly.entity_id
_entity_poly.type
_entity_poly.pdbx_seq_one_letter_code
_entity_poly.pdbx_strand_id
1 'polypeptide(L)'
;MHLNLHKKAFKKALLICNGYEIYHDDITDIVDNLYIIDPYHQKQNYLESLAVFKQYLKTNNINSSTNIIYASGLEDKTDIKEYLDKEFYICGNNLHKFTLLSNPYNLDKNLFLNNVVLPEISKKFHYKYISKKKNSSGGLNVGNNRNSSNIYYQQYIPGNTYSVSFLSNEIESQILGFNQLFSVRDNAKYPYLYAGAMTLNLDEKELNYYKKWIDNFSSLYRLNGFCSIDYKIYNNKIYIIDINPRLSGTYRLYKKQYKNLIHHHIGLTSGKLLSVNNKYYAYIVLFAKDDYVVNESIYNLKDISDTPALGELIKKNMPILTLNFKSNDKNKILLKIKDGIKSAMKIIDCYNVNLEYE
;
A
#
# COMPACT_ATOMS: atom_id res chain seq x y z
N MET A 1 -11.22 -40.03 10.32
CA MET A 1 -10.11 -39.77 9.40
C MET A 1 -9.42 -38.49 9.82
N HIS A 2 -8.20 -38.62 10.31
CA HIS A 2 -7.54 -37.61 11.16
C HIS A 2 -7.21 -36.33 10.43
N LEU A 3 -7.55 -35.21 11.08
CA LEU A 3 -7.11 -33.86 10.81
C LEU A 3 -5.57 -33.86 10.66
N ASN A 4 -5.08 -33.71 9.43
CA ASN A 4 -3.73 -33.23 9.22
C ASN A 4 -3.65 -31.82 9.81
N LEU A 5 -3.08 -31.68 10.98
CA LEU A 5 -2.58 -30.42 11.50
C LEU A 5 -1.72 -29.81 10.41
N HIS A 6 -2.23 -28.77 9.76
CA HIS A 6 -1.51 -28.09 8.67
C HIS A 6 -0.16 -27.62 9.20
N LYS A 7 0.90 -28.31 8.79
CA LYS A 7 2.28 -27.91 9.08
C LYS A 7 2.43 -26.51 8.48
N LYS A 8 2.72 -25.53 9.33
CA LYS A 8 2.93 -24.15 8.86
C LYS A 8 4.09 -24.10 7.86
N ALA A 9 4.00 -23.20 6.89
CA ALA A 9 4.95 -23.13 5.78
C ALA A 9 6.34 -22.66 6.22
N PHE A 10 6.37 -21.75 7.20
CA PHE A 10 7.62 -21.20 7.72
C PHE A 10 7.72 -21.37 9.23
N LYS A 11 8.94 -21.62 9.71
CA LYS A 11 9.23 -21.60 11.16
C LYS A 11 9.25 -20.19 11.72
N LYS A 12 9.83 -19.24 10.96
CA LYS A 12 9.97 -17.84 11.36
C LYS A 12 9.73 -16.92 10.19
N ALA A 13 9.01 -15.82 10.44
CA ALA A 13 8.95 -14.70 9.54
C ALA A 13 9.08 -13.37 10.29
N LEU A 14 9.66 -12.36 9.62
CA LEU A 14 9.69 -10.98 10.06
C LEU A 14 8.84 -10.16 9.09
N LEU A 15 7.76 -9.58 9.59
CA LEU A 15 6.93 -8.61 8.86
C LEU A 15 7.44 -7.20 9.15
N ILE A 16 7.73 -6.46 8.08
CA ILE A 16 8.11 -5.03 8.15
C ILE A 16 7.04 -4.23 7.42
N CYS A 17 6.31 -3.39 8.14
CA CYS A 17 5.20 -2.60 7.58
C CYS A 17 4.83 -1.43 8.48
N ASN A 18 3.97 -0.56 7.96
CA ASN A 18 3.17 0.38 8.76
C ASN A 18 1.72 -0.14 8.74
N GLY A 19 1.13 -0.40 9.91
CA GLY A 19 -0.21 -0.96 10.06
C GLY A 19 -0.24 -2.49 9.85
N TYR A 20 0.42 -3.23 10.72
CA TYR A 20 0.59 -4.69 10.65
C TYR A 20 -0.72 -5.47 10.66
N GLU A 21 -1.78 -4.94 11.27
CA GLU A 21 -3.08 -5.60 11.41
C GLU A 21 -3.70 -6.03 10.07
N ILE A 22 -3.32 -5.32 8.98
CA ILE A 22 -3.77 -5.67 7.63
C ILE A 22 -3.35 -7.09 7.24
N TYR A 23 -2.17 -7.51 7.67
CA TYR A 23 -1.49 -8.72 7.21
C TYR A 23 -1.42 -9.82 8.29
N HIS A 24 -1.56 -9.44 9.56
CA HIS A 24 -1.26 -10.26 10.73
C HIS A 24 -1.92 -11.64 10.66
N ASP A 25 -3.23 -11.69 10.53
CA ASP A 25 -3.98 -12.96 10.57
C ASP A 25 -3.57 -13.88 9.41
N ASP A 26 -3.46 -13.32 8.19
CA ASP A 26 -3.10 -14.09 7.01
C ASP A 26 -1.67 -14.68 7.12
N ILE A 27 -0.75 -13.99 7.81
CA ILE A 27 0.63 -14.43 8.01
C ILE A 27 0.71 -15.40 9.17
N THR A 28 0.01 -15.18 10.28
CA THR A 28 0.01 -16.09 11.44
C THR A 28 -0.53 -17.47 11.09
N ASP A 29 -1.37 -17.57 10.06
CA ASP A 29 -1.86 -18.85 9.56
C ASP A 29 -0.75 -19.71 8.91
N ILE A 30 0.35 -19.11 8.46
CA ILE A 30 1.41 -19.77 7.69
C ILE A 30 2.77 -19.82 8.37
N VAL A 31 2.95 -19.17 9.53
CA VAL A 31 4.23 -19.15 10.26
C VAL A 31 4.06 -19.58 11.72
N ASP A 32 5.07 -20.29 12.28
CA ASP A 32 5.05 -20.66 13.71
C ASP A 32 5.35 -19.45 14.59
N ASN A 33 6.33 -18.62 14.21
CA ASN A 33 6.75 -17.44 14.96
C ASN A 33 6.79 -16.22 14.04
N LEU A 34 5.93 -15.25 14.28
CA LEU A 34 5.88 -13.97 13.58
C LEU A 34 6.53 -12.88 14.43
N TYR A 35 7.56 -12.24 13.89
CA TYR A 35 8.12 -11.01 14.41
C TYR A 35 7.58 -9.82 13.59
N ILE A 36 7.36 -8.67 14.22
CA ILE A 36 6.78 -7.50 13.57
C ILE A 36 7.66 -6.28 13.87
N ILE A 37 7.96 -5.53 12.83
CA ILE A 37 8.45 -4.15 12.95
C ILE A 37 7.42 -3.24 12.30
N ASP A 38 6.74 -2.47 13.15
CA ASP A 38 5.74 -1.47 12.76
C ASP A 38 6.02 -0.16 13.49
N PRO A 39 6.65 0.83 12.81
CA PRO A 39 6.99 2.12 13.42
C PRO A 39 5.79 2.93 13.94
N TYR A 40 4.57 2.63 13.49
CA TYR A 40 3.37 3.32 14.00
C TYR A 40 2.88 2.79 15.34
N HIS A 41 3.11 1.50 15.61
CA HIS A 41 2.63 0.83 16.82
C HIS A 41 3.72 0.55 17.85
N GLN A 42 4.99 0.82 17.52
CA GLN A 42 6.11 0.56 18.42
C GLN A 42 6.69 1.85 18.98
N LYS A 43 6.99 1.86 20.29
CA LYS A 43 7.64 3.01 20.96
C LYS A 43 9.05 3.26 20.42
N GLN A 44 9.76 2.21 20.01
CA GLN A 44 11.11 2.28 19.47
C GLN A 44 11.08 2.10 17.95
N ASN A 45 11.71 3.03 17.23
CA ASN A 45 11.88 2.91 15.79
C ASN A 45 13.08 1.99 15.45
N TYR A 46 12.84 0.72 15.31
CA TYR A 46 13.88 -0.26 14.94
C TYR A 46 14.45 -0.08 13.53
N LEU A 47 13.84 0.75 12.69
CA LEU A 47 14.32 1.13 11.37
C LEU A 47 15.07 2.48 11.37
N GLU A 48 15.43 3.02 12.52
CA GLU A 48 16.13 4.29 12.63
C GLU A 48 17.52 4.22 11.97
N SER A 49 18.24 3.14 12.21
CA SER A 49 19.55 2.86 11.60
C SER A 49 19.81 1.37 11.43
N LEU A 50 20.76 1.00 10.57
CA LEU A 50 21.17 -0.39 10.39
C LEU A 50 21.72 -1.01 11.69
N ALA A 51 22.39 -0.23 12.54
CA ALA A 51 22.91 -0.71 13.82
C ALA A 51 21.77 -1.09 14.79
N VAL A 52 20.76 -0.23 14.93
CA VAL A 52 19.56 -0.48 15.74
C VAL A 52 18.79 -1.68 15.20
N PHE A 53 18.64 -1.78 13.88
CA PHE A 53 17.99 -2.91 13.24
C PHE A 53 18.71 -4.22 13.51
N LYS A 54 20.04 -4.28 13.33
CA LYS A 54 20.84 -5.48 13.63
C LYS A 54 20.76 -5.88 15.10
N GLN A 55 20.74 -4.91 16.02
CA GLN A 55 20.56 -5.20 17.44
C GLN A 55 19.18 -5.83 17.72
N TYR A 56 18.11 -5.33 17.10
CA TYR A 56 16.79 -5.93 17.19
C TYR A 56 16.78 -7.39 16.70
N LEU A 57 17.39 -7.65 15.52
CA LEU A 57 17.50 -9.02 14.98
C LEU A 57 18.23 -9.97 15.95
N LYS A 58 19.36 -9.52 16.50
CA LYS A 58 20.14 -10.29 17.47
C LYS A 58 19.36 -10.60 18.73
N THR A 59 18.70 -9.59 19.32
CA THR A 59 17.93 -9.75 20.57
C THR A 59 16.78 -10.72 20.41
N ASN A 60 16.15 -10.77 19.21
CA ASN A 60 15.02 -11.66 18.94
C ASN A 60 15.43 -12.99 18.27
N ASN A 61 16.71 -13.30 18.17
CA ASN A 61 17.23 -14.51 17.50
C ASN A 61 16.70 -14.67 16.06
N ILE A 62 16.62 -13.54 15.33
CA ILE A 62 16.24 -13.49 13.92
C ILE A 62 17.52 -13.61 13.08
N ASN A 63 17.61 -14.63 12.25
CA ASN A 63 18.77 -14.96 11.44
C ASN A 63 18.37 -15.29 10.00
N SER A 64 19.31 -15.68 9.16
CA SER A 64 19.11 -15.98 7.73
C SER A 64 18.06 -17.06 7.42
N SER A 65 17.65 -17.87 8.40
CA SER A 65 16.54 -18.83 8.24
C SER A 65 15.14 -18.19 8.40
N THR A 66 15.08 -16.91 8.73
CA THR A 66 13.82 -16.16 8.88
C THR A 66 13.43 -15.54 7.53
N ASN A 67 12.18 -15.75 7.12
CA ASN A 67 11.65 -15.17 5.89
C ASN A 67 11.23 -13.72 6.13
N ILE A 68 11.55 -12.83 5.20
CA ILE A 68 11.16 -11.42 5.29
C ILE A 68 9.93 -11.19 4.42
N ILE A 69 8.88 -10.65 5.04
CA ILE A 69 7.68 -10.16 4.36
C ILE A 69 7.65 -8.64 4.59
N TYR A 70 7.51 -7.86 3.53
CA TYR A 70 7.49 -6.42 3.68
C TYR A 70 6.34 -5.75 2.92
N ALA A 71 5.90 -4.63 3.46
CA ALA A 71 4.91 -3.76 2.84
C ALA A 71 5.45 -2.32 2.74
N SER A 72 5.22 -1.46 3.73
CA SER A 72 5.72 -0.09 3.79
C SER A 72 6.73 0.06 4.93
N GLY A 73 7.44 1.20 4.98
CA GLY A 73 8.38 1.52 6.06
C GLY A 73 9.86 1.34 5.70
N LEU A 74 10.17 0.74 4.54
CA LEU A 74 11.54 0.56 4.04
C LEU A 74 11.92 1.53 2.91
N GLU A 75 11.05 2.45 2.54
CA GLU A 75 11.22 3.30 1.36
C GLU A 75 12.55 4.04 1.35
N ASP A 76 12.91 4.71 2.43
CA ASP A 76 14.13 5.52 2.59
C ASP A 76 15.28 4.80 3.31
N LYS A 77 15.16 3.48 3.58
CA LYS A 77 16.10 2.66 4.37
C LYS A 77 17.06 1.86 3.47
N THR A 78 17.90 2.56 2.71
CA THR A 78 18.75 1.92 1.69
C THR A 78 19.69 0.88 2.27
N ASP A 79 20.40 1.21 3.34
CA ASP A 79 21.35 0.33 4.02
C ASP A 79 20.70 -0.92 4.64
N ILE A 80 19.50 -0.76 5.19
CA ILE A 80 18.71 -1.90 5.70
C ILE A 80 18.23 -2.78 4.54
N LYS A 81 17.76 -2.20 3.44
CA LYS A 81 17.33 -2.96 2.25
C LYS A 81 18.47 -3.79 1.66
N GLU A 82 19.64 -3.20 1.49
CA GLU A 82 20.82 -3.91 0.99
C GLU A 82 21.25 -5.04 1.93
N TYR A 83 21.22 -4.80 3.24
CA TYR A 83 21.50 -5.83 4.22
C TYR A 83 20.49 -6.98 4.18
N LEU A 84 19.19 -6.68 4.10
CA LEU A 84 18.14 -7.68 4.03
C LEU A 84 18.23 -8.53 2.75
N ASP A 85 18.42 -7.91 1.58
CA ASP A 85 18.55 -8.63 0.30
C ASP A 85 19.76 -9.57 0.28
N LYS A 86 20.83 -9.22 1.02
CA LYS A 86 22.05 -10.03 1.12
C LYS A 86 21.92 -11.21 2.08
N GLU A 87 21.29 -11.00 3.22
CA GLU A 87 21.36 -11.94 4.35
C GLU A 87 20.08 -12.79 4.52
N PHE A 88 18.97 -12.44 3.87
CA PHE A 88 17.67 -13.07 4.09
C PHE A 88 16.96 -13.44 2.81
N TYR A 89 16.03 -14.39 2.92
CA TYR A 89 15.07 -14.65 1.86
C TYR A 89 13.91 -13.64 1.93
N ILE A 90 13.70 -12.90 0.85
CA ILE A 90 12.64 -11.92 0.72
C ILE A 90 11.44 -12.55 0.01
N CYS A 91 10.28 -12.57 0.67
CA CYS A 91 9.03 -13.03 0.07
C CYS A 91 8.47 -12.01 -0.93
N GLY A 92 8.11 -12.44 -2.12
CA GLY A 92 7.69 -11.56 -3.20
C GLY A 92 8.88 -10.97 -3.98
N ASN A 93 8.84 -9.68 -4.31
CA ASN A 93 9.95 -9.00 -4.95
C ASN A 93 11.08 -8.71 -3.97
N ASN A 94 12.34 -8.83 -4.41
CA ASN A 94 13.48 -8.38 -3.63
C ASN A 94 13.50 -6.84 -3.48
N LEU A 95 14.24 -6.36 -2.49
CA LEU A 95 14.26 -4.92 -2.16
C LEU A 95 15.06 -4.10 -3.18
N HIS A 96 15.94 -4.75 -3.97
CA HIS A 96 16.59 -4.12 -5.12
C HIS A 96 15.56 -3.72 -6.19
N LYS A 97 14.62 -4.61 -6.56
CA LYS A 97 13.52 -4.30 -7.49
C LYS A 97 12.64 -3.17 -6.95
N PHE A 98 12.36 -3.19 -5.65
CA PHE A 98 11.63 -2.10 -5.01
C PHE A 98 12.36 -0.75 -5.18
N THR A 99 13.65 -0.69 -4.90
CA THR A 99 14.47 0.52 -5.06
C THR A 99 14.55 0.96 -6.52
N LEU A 100 14.69 0.02 -7.45
CA LEU A 100 14.73 0.29 -8.90
C LEU A 100 13.43 0.96 -9.38
N LEU A 101 12.29 0.37 -9.06
CA LEU A 101 10.98 0.78 -9.60
C LEU A 101 10.38 2.02 -8.89
N SER A 102 10.77 2.29 -7.65
CA SER A 102 10.37 3.51 -6.96
C SER A 102 11.08 4.78 -7.46
N ASN A 103 12.09 4.63 -8.31
CA ASN A 103 12.79 5.75 -8.92
C ASN A 103 12.35 5.94 -10.39
N PRO A 104 11.56 6.98 -10.70
CA PRO A 104 11.01 7.16 -12.05
C PRO A 104 12.08 7.39 -13.13
N TYR A 105 13.33 7.74 -12.77
CA TYR A 105 14.44 7.86 -13.71
C TYR A 105 14.93 6.49 -14.23
N ASN A 106 14.62 5.40 -13.54
CA ASN A 106 15.02 4.05 -13.91
C ASN A 106 13.99 3.34 -14.79
N LEU A 107 12.83 3.96 -15.00
CA LEU A 107 11.76 3.36 -15.80
C LEU A 107 12.01 3.59 -17.29
N ASP A 108 11.95 2.51 -18.06
CA ASP A 108 12.04 2.62 -19.52
C ASP A 108 10.75 3.18 -20.11
N LYS A 109 10.84 4.34 -20.74
CA LYS A 109 9.70 5.02 -21.36
C LYS A 109 9.09 4.25 -22.52
N ASN A 110 9.85 3.36 -23.17
CA ASN A 110 9.41 2.59 -24.33
C ASN A 110 8.53 1.38 -23.95
N LEU A 111 8.44 1.06 -22.66
CA LEU A 111 7.64 -0.06 -22.16
C LEU A 111 6.14 0.17 -22.21
N PHE A 112 5.74 1.41 -22.28
CA PHE A 112 4.35 1.77 -22.15
C PHE A 112 3.71 1.86 -23.53
N LEU A 113 2.77 0.94 -23.77
CA LEU A 113 2.04 0.85 -25.05
C LEU A 113 1.18 2.10 -25.28
N ASN A 114 1.25 2.65 -26.47
CA ASN A 114 0.42 3.71 -27.08
C ASN A 114 -0.20 4.80 -26.17
N ASN A 115 -1.06 4.44 -25.22
CA ASN A 115 -1.76 5.40 -24.34
C ASN A 115 -1.32 5.31 -22.87
N VAL A 116 -0.37 4.44 -22.52
CA VAL A 116 0.22 4.36 -21.18
C VAL A 116 1.56 5.09 -21.20
N VAL A 117 1.71 6.10 -20.38
CA VAL A 117 2.88 7.00 -20.40
C VAL A 117 3.36 7.30 -18.98
N LEU A 118 4.62 7.70 -18.87
CA LEU A 118 5.15 8.30 -17.67
C LEU A 118 4.95 9.81 -17.71
N PRO A 119 4.56 10.47 -16.61
CA PRO A 119 4.63 11.92 -16.50
C PRO A 119 6.06 12.41 -16.75
N GLU A 120 6.21 13.58 -17.33
CA GLU A 120 7.53 14.20 -17.46
C GLU A 120 8.14 14.42 -16.08
N ILE A 121 9.45 14.21 -15.98
CA ILE A 121 10.23 14.44 -14.75
C ILE A 121 11.37 15.41 -14.99
N SER A 122 11.64 16.25 -13.98
CA SER A 122 12.67 17.27 -14.02
C SER A 122 13.42 17.37 -12.68
N LYS A 123 14.67 17.80 -12.76
CA LYS A 123 15.44 18.22 -11.57
C LYS A 123 15.19 19.68 -11.20
N LYS A 124 14.58 20.46 -12.09
CA LYS A 124 14.27 21.89 -11.89
C LYS A 124 12.77 22.07 -11.69
N PHE A 125 12.43 22.99 -10.79
CA PHE A 125 11.03 23.37 -10.56
C PHE A 125 10.43 24.05 -11.80
N HIS A 126 9.17 23.71 -12.06
CA HIS A 126 8.31 24.38 -13.03
C HIS A 126 6.88 24.43 -12.48
N TYR A 127 6.11 25.48 -12.75
CA TYR A 127 4.77 25.69 -12.15
C TYR A 127 3.75 24.60 -12.50
N LYS A 128 3.96 23.87 -13.61
CA LYS A 128 3.13 22.71 -14.01
C LYS A 128 3.56 21.38 -13.36
N TYR A 129 4.49 21.41 -12.41
CA TYR A 129 5.04 20.22 -11.79
C TYR A 129 4.79 20.24 -10.29
N ILE A 130 4.64 19.06 -9.73
CA ILE A 130 4.63 18.83 -8.29
C ILE A 130 5.98 18.29 -7.83
N SER A 131 6.41 18.71 -6.64
CA SER A 131 7.60 18.14 -6.01
C SER A 131 7.28 16.78 -5.41
N LYS A 132 8.17 15.81 -5.58
CA LYS A 132 8.12 14.50 -4.93
C LYS A 132 9.48 14.18 -4.34
N LYS A 133 9.52 13.64 -3.13
CA LYS A 133 10.74 13.08 -2.54
C LYS A 133 10.92 11.66 -3.05
N LYS A 134 12.13 11.32 -3.49
CA LYS A 134 12.48 9.93 -3.84
C LYS A 134 12.31 9.03 -2.61
N ASN A 135 11.98 7.78 -2.84
CA ASN A 135 11.85 6.79 -1.78
C ASN A 135 10.90 7.25 -0.67
N SER A 136 9.69 7.65 -1.03
CA SER A 136 8.62 8.02 -0.11
C SER A 136 7.32 7.31 -0.48
N SER A 137 6.41 7.16 0.48
CA SER A 137 5.11 6.52 0.30
C SER A 137 3.98 7.32 0.93
N GLY A 138 2.72 6.92 0.67
CA GLY A 138 1.54 7.47 1.30
C GLY A 138 1.23 8.94 1.01
N GLY A 139 1.87 9.55 0.01
CA GLY A 139 1.65 10.95 -0.34
C GLY A 139 2.25 11.99 0.62
N LEU A 140 2.94 11.58 1.69
CA LEU A 140 3.51 12.45 2.72
C LEU A 140 4.51 13.48 2.19
N ASN A 141 5.24 13.12 1.14
CA ASN A 141 6.31 13.93 0.58
C ASN A 141 6.02 14.39 -0.86
N VAL A 142 4.76 14.73 -1.13
CA VAL A 142 4.28 15.22 -2.43
C VAL A 142 3.75 16.65 -2.27
N GLY A 143 4.13 17.55 -3.15
CA GLY A 143 3.59 18.90 -3.29
C GLY A 143 4.40 20.03 -2.64
N ASN A 144 4.82 19.92 -1.39
CA ASN A 144 5.38 21.04 -0.60
C ASN A 144 6.87 20.97 -0.27
N ASN A 145 7.62 20.04 -0.85
CA ASN A 145 9.01 19.77 -0.49
C ASN A 145 10.01 20.51 -1.41
N ARG A 146 10.02 21.83 -1.44
CA ARG A 146 10.92 22.59 -2.32
C ARG A 146 12.40 22.62 -1.85
N ASN A 147 12.66 22.38 -0.55
CA ASN A 147 13.95 22.58 0.08
C ASN A 147 14.62 21.31 0.61
N SER A 148 14.14 20.09 0.26
CA SER A 148 14.78 18.87 0.73
C SER A 148 15.75 18.29 -0.31
N SER A 149 16.82 17.67 0.14
CA SER A 149 17.67 16.81 -0.68
C SER A 149 16.84 15.61 -1.20
N ASN A 150 17.17 15.07 -2.37
CA ASN A 150 16.48 13.93 -2.97
C ASN A 150 15.04 14.18 -3.48
N ILE A 151 14.72 15.42 -3.87
CA ILE A 151 13.47 15.72 -4.57
C ILE A 151 13.65 15.63 -6.09
N TYR A 152 12.55 15.36 -6.75
CA TYR A 152 12.36 15.56 -8.19
C TYR A 152 11.02 16.24 -8.43
N TYR A 153 10.85 16.79 -9.60
CA TYR A 153 9.61 17.42 -10.02
C TYR A 153 8.95 16.56 -11.08
N GLN A 154 7.69 16.22 -10.88
CA GLN A 154 6.89 15.44 -11.81
C GLN A 154 5.79 16.31 -12.37
N GLN A 155 5.54 16.22 -13.67
CA GLN A 155 4.40 16.85 -14.32
C GLN A 155 3.12 16.59 -13.50
N TYR A 156 2.39 17.64 -13.18
CA TYR A 156 1.09 17.51 -12.53
C TYR A 156 0.06 16.99 -13.53
N ILE A 157 -0.57 15.88 -13.20
CA ILE A 157 -1.68 15.31 -13.95
C ILE A 157 -2.95 15.55 -13.14
N PRO A 158 -3.95 16.29 -13.66
CA PRO A 158 -5.20 16.52 -12.96
C PRO A 158 -6.06 15.24 -12.89
N GLY A 159 -7.18 15.31 -12.14
CA GLY A 159 -8.15 14.24 -12.01
C GLY A 159 -7.85 13.25 -10.89
N ASN A 160 -8.72 12.26 -10.77
CA ASN A 160 -8.66 11.24 -9.73
C ASN A 160 -7.45 10.31 -9.87
N THR A 161 -7.02 9.77 -8.74
CA THR A 161 -5.97 8.76 -8.69
C THR A 161 -6.59 7.38 -8.65
N TYR A 162 -6.09 6.50 -9.49
CA TYR A 162 -6.50 5.10 -9.58
C TYR A 162 -5.31 4.19 -9.29
N SER A 163 -5.61 2.93 -9.00
CA SER A 163 -4.60 1.89 -8.85
C SER A 163 -5.08 0.59 -9.47
N VAL A 164 -4.16 -0.18 -10.03
CA VAL A 164 -4.38 -1.58 -10.36
C VAL A 164 -3.56 -2.45 -9.43
N SER A 165 -4.20 -3.45 -8.83
CA SER A 165 -3.53 -4.45 -7.98
C SER A 165 -3.49 -5.77 -8.71
N PHE A 166 -2.33 -6.45 -8.69
CA PHE A 166 -2.13 -7.70 -9.39
C PHE A 166 -1.13 -8.60 -8.66
N LEU A 167 -1.17 -9.89 -8.97
CA LEU A 167 -0.14 -10.88 -8.63
C LEU A 167 0.70 -11.17 -9.88
N SER A 168 1.99 -11.33 -9.71
CA SER A 168 2.91 -11.74 -10.77
C SER A 168 3.77 -12.92 -10.34
N ASN A 169 4.21 -13.72 -11.31
CA ASN A 169 5.10 -14.86 -11.13
C ASN A 169 6.34 -14.78 -12.04
N GLU A 170 6.80 -13.56 -12.35
CA GLU A 170 7.89 -13.22 -13.26
C GLU A 170 7.59 -13.37 -14.76
N ILE A 171 6.57 -14.14 -15.17
CA ILE A 171 6.21 -14.42 -16.56
C ILE A 171 4.88 -13.76 -16.90
N GLU A 172 3.89 -14.00 -16.08
CA GLU A 172 2.51 -13.53 -16.28
C GLU A 172 1.97 -12.90 -15.02
N SER A 173 0.91 -12.13 -15.16
CA SER A 173 0.25 -11.47 -14.04
C SER A 173 -1.23 -11.79 -14.00
N GLN A 174 -1.78 -11.90 -12.82
CA GLN A 174 -3.22 -11.92 -12.60
C GLN A 174 -3.67 -10.59 -12.00
N ILE A 175 -4.48 -9.83 -12.72
CA ILE A 175 -5.14 -8.64 -12.18
C ILE A 175 -6.13 -9.10 -11.11
N LEU A 176 -5.99 -8.55 -9.91
CA LEU A 176 -6.90 -8.75 -8.79
C LEU A 176 -8.06 -7.76 -8.86
N GLY A 177 -7.78 -6.55 -9.30
CA GLY A 177 -8.80 -5.53 -9.53
C GLY A 177 -8.23 -4.11 -9.61
N PHE A 178 -9.16 -3.18 -9.80
CA PHE A 178 -8.89 -1.74 -9.93
C PHE A 178 -9.47 -1.01 -8.75
N ASN A 179 -8.85 0.10 -8.40
CA ASN A 179 -9.24 0.90 -7.25
C ASN A 179 -9.26 2.38 -7.61
N GLN A 180 -10.18 3.12 -7.03
CA GLN A 180 -10.05 4.55 -6.84
C GLN A 180 -9.34 4.80 -5.52
N LEU A 181 -8.32 5.67 -5.54
CA LEU A 181 -7.58 6.06 -4.35
C LEU A 181 -8.11 7.40 -3.84
N PHE A 182 -8.16 7.54 -2.53
CA PHE A 182 -8.61 8.75 -1.85
C PHE A 182 -7.46 9.45 -1.14
N SER A 183 -7.53 10.76 -1.06
CA SER A 183 -6.59 11.59 -0.30
C SER A 183 -7.32 12.40 0.77
N VAL A 184 -6.57 12.82 1.77
CA VAL A 184 -7.07 13.77 2.78
C VAL A 184 -7.40 15.10 2.09
N ARG A 185 -8.50 15.72 2.48
CA ARG A 185 -8.91 17.05 2.02
C ARG A 185 -8.44 18.11 3.03
N ASP A 186 -8.08 19.27 2.50
CA ASP A 186 -7.77 20.48 3.28
C ASP A 186 -6.58 20.36 4.26
N ASN A 187 -5.66 19.43 4.00
CA ASN A 187 -4.40 19.33 4.72
C ASN A 187 -3.29 20.08 3.97
N ALA A 188 -3.05 21.33 4.36
CA ALA A 188 -2.04 22.18 3.69
C ALA A 188 -0.60 21.62 3.80
N LYS A 189 -0.29 20.86 4.85
CA LYS A 189 1.03 20.25 5.05
C LYS A 189 1.23 19.03 4.15
N TYR A 190 0.18 18.22 3.97
CA TYR A 190 0.22 16.97 3.22
C TYR A 190 -0.98 16.88 2.24
N PRO A 191 -0.97 17.68 1.15
CA PRO A 191 -2.14 17.82 0.26
C PRO A 191 -2.47 16.54 -0.52
N TYR A 192 -1.57 15.57 -0.55
CA TYR A 192 -1.73 14.27 -1.24
C TYR A 192 -1.66 13.08 -0.27
N LEU A 193 -1.86 13.32 1.03
CA LEU A 193 -1.84 12.24 2.04
C LEU A 193 -2.90 11.20 1.69
N TYR A 194 -2.46 9.96 1.50
CA TYR A 194 -3.32 8.85 1.14
C TYR A 194 -4.30 8.51 2.28
N ALA A 195 -5.59 8.48 1.97
CA ALA A 195 -6.65 8.28 2.94
C ALA A 195 -7.48 7.03 2.70
N GLY A 196 -7.15 6.20 1.72
CA GLY A 196 -7.88 4.95 1.50
C GLY A 196 -8.17 4.65 0.04
N ALA A 197 -8.96 3.60 -0.19
CA ALA A 197 -9.30 3.15 -1.53
C ALA A 197 -10.66 2.46 -1.58
N MET A 198 -11.22 2.39 -2.80
CA MET A 198 -12.44 1.65 -3.11
C MET A 198 -12.22 0.83 -4.38
N THR A 199 -12.68 -0.44 -4.38
CA THR A 199 -12.65 -1.29 -5.58
C THR A 199 -13.53 -0.72 -6.71
N LEU A 200 -13.07 -0.88 -7.93
CA LEU A 200 -13.80 -0.55 -9.15
C LEU A 200 -13.97 -1.81 -10.01
N ASN A 201 -15.08 -1.89 -10.73
CA ASN A 201 -15.27 -2.89 -11.77
C ASN A 201 -15.05 -2.22 -13.12
N LEU A 202 -14.23 -2.86 -13.94
CA LEU A 202 -14.03 -2.51 -15.34
C LEU A 202 -14.75 -3.52 -16.24
N ASP A 203 -15.04 -3.12 -17.46
CA ASP A 203 -15.54 -4.06 -18.46
C ASP A 203 -14.41 -4.99 -18.97
N GLU A 204 -14.79 -6.03 -19.71
CA GLU A 204 -13.85 -7.03 -20.20
C GLU A 204 -12.82 -6.45 -21.19
N LYS A 205 -13.22 -5.46 -22.00
CA LYS A 205 -12.35 -4.79 -22.97
C LYS A 205 -11.28 -3.97 -22.25
N GLU A 206 -11.67 -3.23 -21.23
CA GLU A 206 -10.75 -2.48 -20.37
C GLU A 206 -9.79 -3.42 -19.65
N LEU A 207 -10.30 -4.51 -19.06
CA LEU A 207 -9.47 -5.54 -18.40
C LEU A 207 -8.40 -6.12 -19.33
N ASN A 208 -8.76 -6.49 -20.56
CA ASN A 208 -7.83 -7.04 -21.54
C ASN A 208 -6.77 -6.02 -21.98
N TYR A 209 -7.14 -4.74 -22.07
CA TYR A 209 -6.19 -3.68 -22.36
C TYR A 209 -5.14 -3.53 -21.24
N TYR A 210 -5.59 -3.46 -19.98
CA TYR A 210 -4.68 -3.38 -18.82
C TYR A 210 -3.81 -4.63 -18.69
N LYS A 211 -4.39 -5.82 -18.87
CA LYS A 211 -3.68 -7.10 -18.76
C LYS A 211 -2.45 -7.15 -19.66
N LYS A 212 -2.59 -6.74 -20.90
CA LYS A 212 -1.50 -6.80 -21.90
C LYS A 212 -0.27 -5.98 -21.47
N TRP A 213 -0.46 -4.75 -21.01
CA TRP A 213 0.70 -3.94 -20.63
C TRP A 213 1.25 -4.32 -19.25
N ILE A 214 0.41 -4.81 -18.32
CA ILE A 214 0.84 -5.31 -17.02
C ILE A 214 1.69 -6.57 -17.19
N ASP A 215 1.31 -7.50 -18.07
CA ASP A 215 2.11 -8.68 -18.35
C ASP A 215 3.48 -8.30 -18.93
N ASN A 216 3.52 -7.41 -19.91
CA ASN A 216 4.78 -6.92 -20.48
C ASN A 216 5.66 -6.25 -19.40
N PHE A 217 5.08 -5.39 -18.59
CA PHE A 217 5.77 -4.73 -17.49
C PHE A 217 6.31 -5.72 -16.47
N SER A 218 5.47 -6.65 -16.03
CA SER A 218 5.83 -7.69 -15.05
C SER A 218 6.93 -8.60 -15.54
N SER A 219 6.84 -9.06 -16.79
CA SER A 219 7.84 -9.91 -17.40
C SER A 219 9.20 -9.21 -17.53
N LEU A 220 9.20 -7.95 -18.00
CA LEU A 220 10.44 -7.21 -18.15
C LEU A 220 11.17 -7.00 -16.82
N TYR A 221 10.46 -6.57 -15.78
CA TYR A 221 11.04 -6.37 -14.45
C TYR A 221 11.05 -7.65 -13.60
N ARG A 222 10.60 -8.79 -14.17
CA ARG A 222 10.51 -10.09 -13.49
C ARG A 222 9.85 -9.95 -12.12
N LEU A 223 8.67 -9.33 -12.09
CA LEU A 223 7.94 -9.08 -10.85
C LEU A 223 7.40 -10.38 -10.26
N ASN A 224 7.41 -10.48 -8.93
CA ASN A 224 6.93 -11.64 -8.19
C ASN A 224 6.05 -11.22 -7.01
N GLY A 225 4.96 -11.95 -6.77
CA GLY A 225 4.02 -11.70 -5.68
C GLY A 225 3.09 -10.51 -5.96
N PHE A 226 2.54 -9.96 -4.90
CA PHE A 226 1.59 -8.84 -4.96
C PHE A 226 2.29 -7.54 -5.34
N CYS A 227 1.67 -6.83 -6.30
CA CYS A 227 2.12 -5.53 -6.78
C CYS A 227 0.94 -4.59 -6.94
N SER A 228 1.19 -3.28 -6.92
CA SER A 228 0.22 -2.29 -7.37
C SER A 228 0.88 -1.16 -8.15
N ILE A 229 0.14 -0.59 -9.10
CA ILE A 229 0.57 0.54 -9.91
C ILE A 229 -0.48 1.62 -9.81
N ASP A 230 -0.07 2.81 -9.37
CA ASP A 230 -0.95 3.96 -9.24
C ASP A 230 -0.86 4.81 -10.50
N TYR A 231 -2.02 5.26 -10.99
CA TYR A 231 -2.11 6.00 -12.23
C TYR A 231 -3.20 7.06 -12.21
N LYS A 232 -3.14 7.97 -13.18
CA LYS A 232 -4.20 8.93 -13.50
C LYS A 232 -4.59 8.82 -14.96
N ILE A 233 -5.84 9.13 -15.27
CA ILE A 233 -6.35 9.20 -16.64
C ILE A 233 -6.55 10.67 -16.99
N TYR A 234 -5.90 11.13 -18.06
CA TYR A 234 -6.05 12.49 -18.55
C TYR A 234 -5.86 12.51 -20.07
N ASN A 235 -6.77 13.18 -20.80
CA ASN A 235 -6.78 13.28 -22.27
C ASN A 235 -6.60 11.90 -22.95
N ASN A 236 -7.36 10.90 -22.52
CA ASN A 236 -7.35 9.51 -23.02
C ASN A 236 -5.98 8.80 -22.89
N LYS A 237 -5.11 9.30 -22.00
CA LYS A 237 -3.84 8.64 -21.65
C LYS A 237 -3.84 8.22 -20.19
N ILE A 238 -3.20 7.09 -19.92
CA ILE A 238 -2.93 6.56 -18.57
C ILE A 238 -1.53 7.02 -18.17
N TYR A 239 -1.45 7.86 -17.15
CA TYR A 239 -0.19 8.36 -16.60
C TYR A 239 0.20 7.56 -15.35
N ILE A 240 1.24 6.74 -15.44
CA ILE A 240 1.76 5.97 -14.30
C ILE A 240 2.47 6.93 -13.34
N ILE A 241 1.96 7.06 -12.12
CA ILE A 241 2.47 8.02 -11.14
C ILE A 241 3.26 7.39 -9.99
N ASP A 242 3.05 6.09 -9.73
CA ASP A 242 3.79 5.33 -8.72
C ASP A 242 3.72 3.83 -8.99
N ILE A 243 4.77 3.09 -8.58
CA ILE A 243 4.85 1.63 -8.72
C ILE A 243 5.26 1.04 -7.39
N ASN A 244 4.42 0.14 -6.89
CA ASN A 244 4.58 -0.52 -5.60
C ASN A 244 4.78 -2.04 -5.80
N PRO A 245 6.01 -2.56 -5.99
CA PRO A 245 6.27 -3.99 -6.17
C PRO A 245 6.32 -4.70 -4.81
N ARG A 246 5.28 -4.55 -4.01
CA ARG A 246 5.18 -5.03 -2.63
C ARG A 246 3.72 -5.09 -2.17
N LEU A 247 3.49 -5.67 -1.01
CA LEU A 247 2.22 -5.51 -0.32
C LEU A 247 1.91 -4.02 -0.12
N SER A 248 0.72 -3.59 -0.47
CA SER A 248 0.26 -2.20 -0.36
C SER A 248 -1.06 -2.12 0.40
N GLY A 249 -1.52 -0.91 0.74
CA GLY A 249 -2.78 -0.72 1.46
C GLY A 249 -3.99 -1.34 0.75
N THR A 250 -3.95 -1.46 -0.59
CA THR A 250 -5.02 -2.09 -1.38
C THR A 250 -5.15 -3.61 -1.15
N TYR A 251 -4.13 -4.27 -0.57
CA TYR A 251 -4.22 -5.66 -0.14
C TYR A 251 -5.45 -5.89 0.77
N ARG A 252 -5.78 -4.93 1.64
CA ARG A 252 -6.96 -4.96 2.53
C ARG A 252 -8.28 -5.20 1.77
N LEU A 253 -8.41 -4.67 0.56
CA LEU A 253 -9.60 -4.85 -0.28
C LEU A 253 -9.68 -6.27 -0.80
N TYR A 254 -8.55 -6.82 -1.25
CA TYR A 254 -8.49 -8.08 -1.98
C TYR A 254 -8.40 -9.31 -1.08
N LYS A 255 -7.84 -9.22 0.12
CA LYS A 255 -7.84 -10.36 1.07
C LYS A 255 -9.24 -10.84 1.44
N LYS A 256 -10.27 -9.98 1.29
CA LYS A 256 -11.68 -10.34 1.48
C LYS A 256 -12.35 -10.90 0.22
N GLN A 257 -11.77 -10.69 -0.94
CA GLN A 257 -12.26 -11.18 -2.22
C GLN A 257 -11.58 -12.48 -2.65
N TYR A 258 -10.35 -12.69 -2.24
CA TYR A 258 -9.53 -13.85 -2.63
C TYR A 258 -9.04 -14.59 -1.38
N LYS A 259 -9.27 -15.90 -1.33
CA LYS A 259 -8.68 -16.75 -0.28
C LYS A 259 -7.21 -16.97 -0.57
N ASN A 260 -6.41 -17.09 0.49
CA ASN A 260 -4.99 -17.43 0.39
C ASN A 260 -4.14 -16.44 -0.45
N LEU A 261 -4.56 -15.18 -0.52
CA LEU A 261 -3.83 -14.16 -1.28
C LEU A 261 -2.37 -14.03 -0.82
N ILE A 262 -2.11 -14.14 0.49
CA ILE A 262 -0.75 -14.11 1.03
C ILE A 262 0.08 -15.31 0.58
N HIS A 263 -0.51 -16.51 0.46
CA HIS A 263 0.17 -17.70 -0.03
C HIS A 263 0.71 -17.53 -1.45
N HIS A 264 -0.06 -16.87 -2.31
CA HIS A 264 0.38 -16.54 -3.67
C HIS A 264 1.49 -15.47 -3.65
N HIS A 265 1.37 -14.45 -2.78
CA HIS A 265 2.41 -13.44 -2.64
C HIS A 265 3.77 -14.01 -2.27
N ILE A 266 3.80 -14.97 -1.36
CA ILE A 266 5.05 -15.58 -0.87
C ILE A 266 5.47 -16.85 -1.63
N GLY A 267 4.76 -17.21 -2.69
CA GLY A 267 5.11 -18.33 -3.57
C GLY A 267 4.78 -19.72 -3.02
N LEU A 268 3.93 -19.85 -1.99
CA LEU A 268 3.48 -21.14 -1.46
C LEU A 268 2.44 -21.83 -2.34
N THR A 269 1.72 -21.08 -3.14
CA THR A 269 0.71 -21.59 -4.08
C THR A 269 0.94 -20.97 -5.44
N SER A 270 0.69 -21.75 -6.48
CA SER A 270 0.73 -21.34 -7.87
C SER A 270 -0.66 -21.48 -8.53
N GLY A 271 -0.81 -20.95 -9.73
CA GLY A 271 -2.05 -21.01 -10.50
C GLY A 271 -2.97 -19.82 -10.25
N LYS A 272 -4.14 -19.85 -10.88
CA LYS A 272 -5.10 -18.75 -10.88
C LYS A 272 -5.83 -18.66 -9.56
N LEU A 273 -5.77 -17.48 -8.95
CA LEU A 273 -6.54 -17.16 -7.77
C LEU A 273 -8.00 -16.86 -8.15
N LEU A 274 -8.95 -17.54 -7.51
CA LEU A 274 -10.37 -17.35 -7.80
C LEU A 274 -11.01 -16.39 -6.77
N SER A 275 -11.77 -15.43 -7.26
CA SER A 275 -12.58 -14.56 -6.41
C SER A 275 -13.70 -15.36 -5.74
N VAL A 276 -13.87 -15.17 -4.44
CA VAL A 276 -14.94 -15.80 -3.67
C VAL A 276 -16.25 -14.99 -3.65
N ASN A 277 -16.19 -13.74 -4.12
CA ASN A 277 -17.35 -12.86 -4.25
C ASN A 277 -17.07 -11.65 -5.15
N ASN A 278 -18.12 -10.99 -5.62
CA ASN A 278 -18.08 -9.82 -6.50
C ASN A 278 -18.55 -8.54 -5.78
N LYS A 279 -18.27 -8.40 -4.49
CA LYS A 279 -18.66 -7.22 -3.73
C LYS A 279 -17.68 -6.08 -3.95
N TYR A 280 -18.20 -4.85 -3.85
CA TYR A 280 -17.37 -3.66 -3.68
C TYR A 280 -16.89 -3.58 -2.23
N TYR A 281 -15.61 -3.28 -2.06
CA TYR A 281 -14.98 -3.00 -0.78
C TYR A 281 -14.34 -1.62 -0.81
N ALA A 282 -14.37 -0.94 0.33
CA ALA A 282 -13.64 0.31 0.51
C ALA A 282 -13.13 0.41 1.94
N TYR A 283 -12.13 1.23 2.14
CA TYR A 283 -11.68 1.66 3.44
C TYR A 283 -11.24 3.11 3.42
N ILE A 284 -11.38 3.79 4.56
CA ILE A 284 -10.96 5.17 4.76
C ILE A 284 -10.16 5.24 6.05
N VAL A 285 -8.93 5.74 5.96
CA VAL A 285 -8.08 6.06 7.10
C VAL A 285 -8.39 7.48 7.56
N LEU A 286 -8.78 7.66 8.80
CA LEU A 286 -9.03 8.96 9.39
C LEU A 286 -7.75 9.49 10.04
N PHE A 287 -7.40 10.75 9.74
CA PHE A 287 -6.21 11.41 10.26
C PHE A 287 -6.57 12.53 11.20
N ALA A 288 -5.85 12.65 12.32
CA ALA A 288 -6.05 13.67 13.33
C ALA A 288 -5.76 15.07 12.78
N LYS A 289 -6.73 15.97 12.91
CA LYS A 289 -6.59 17.37 12.50
C LYS A 289 -5.78 18.17 13.52
N ASP A 290 -5.88 17.81 14.79
CA ASP A 290 -5.06 18.28 15.89
C ASP A 290 -4.66 17.11 16.81
N ASP A 291 -3.83 17.34 17.84
CA ASP A 291 -3.48 16.31 18.82
C ASP A 291 -4.77 15.78 19.47
N TYR A 292 -4.98 14.46 19.44
CA TYR A 292 -6.19 13.79 19.87
C TYR A 292 -5.89 12.73 20.93
N VAL A 293 -6.54 12.84 22.09
CA VAL A 293 -6.50 11.78 23.10
C VAL A 293 -7.69 10.86 22.90
N VAL A 294 -7.41 9.59 22.69
CA VAL A 294 -8.42 8.56 22.42
C VAL A 294 -9.36 8.42 23.59
N ASN A 295 -10.66 8.55 23.34
CA ASN A 295 -11.73 8.35 24.32
C ASN A 295 -12.68 7.24 23.90
N GLU A 296 -13.58 6.83 24.79
CA GLU A 296 -14.49 5.71 24.58
C GLU A 296 -15.45 5.88 23.39
N SER A 297 -15.71 7.11 22.97
CA SER A 297 -16.68 7.38 21.90
C SER A 297 -16.29 6.79 20.54
N ILE A 298 -15.00 6.59 20.28
CA ILE A 298 -14.53 5.99 19.02
C ILE A 298 -15.01 4.55 18.85
N TYR A 299 -15.17 3.81 19.94
CA TYR A 299 -15.63 2.40 19.91
C TYR A 299 -17.12 2.26 19.59
N ASN A 300 -17.86 3.37 19.54
CA ASN A 300 -19.26 3.38 19.04
C ASN A 300 -19.35 3.39 17.50
N LEU A 301 -18.23 3.63 16.81
CA LEU A 301 -18.16 3.54 15.36
C LEU A 301 -18.20 2.06 14.93
N LYS A 302 -18.93 1.79 13.85
CA LYS A 302 -19.08 0.42 13.30
C LYS A 302 -18.05 0.17 12.21
N ASP A 303 -17.74 -1.11 12.00
CA ASP A 303 -16.84 -1.58 10.92
C ASP A 303 -15.47 -0.85 10.92
N ILE A 304 -14.88 -0.67 12.11
CA ILE A 304 -13.57 -0.05 12.28
C ILE A 304 -12.45 -1.09 12.40
N SER A 305 -11.21 -0.67 12.14
CA SER A 305 -9.97 -1.41 12.38
C SER A 305 -8.82 -0.43 12.64
N ASP A 306 -7.63 -0.95 12.94
CA ASP A 306 -6.46 -0.14 13.30
C ASP A 306 -6.79 0.83 14.47
N THR A 307 -7.53 0.31 15.45
CA THR A 307 -8.08 1.13 16.53
C THR A 307 -7.04 1.35 17.63
N PRO A 308 -6.72 2.60 17.97
CA PRO A 308 -5.76 2.91 19.03
C PRO A 308 -6.30 2.55 20.43
N ALA A 309 -5.40 2.45 21.41
CA ALA A 309 -5.79 2.16 22.79
C ALA A 309 -6.47 3.39 23.45
N LEU A 310 -7.37 3.12 24.41
CA LEU A 310 -7.99 4.17 25.21
C LEU A 310 -6.92 5.00 25.95
N GLY A 311 -7.02 6.32 25.88
CA GLY A 311 -6.07 7.26 26.49
C GLY A 311 -4.79 7.48 25.66
N GLU A 312 -4.62 6.80 24.54
CA GLU A 312 -3.47 7.02 23.65
C GLU A 312 -3.51 8.43 23.04
N LEU A 313 -2.36 9.08 22.98
CA LEU A 313 -2.20 10.40 22.34
C LEU A 313 -1.82 10.23 20.87
N ILE A 314 -2.75 10.51 19.97
CA ILE A 314 -2.53 10.58 18.54
C ILE A 314 -2.12 12.00 18.16
N LYS A 315 -0.93 12.13 17.56
CA LYS A 315 -0.43 13.44 17.15
C LYS A 315 -1.12 13.93 15.87
N LYS A 316 -1.20 15.24 15.71
CA LYS A 316 -1.68 15.89 14.48
C LYS A 316 -1.07 15.28 13.22
N ASN A 317 -1.92 15.04 12.21
CA ASN A 317 -1.60 14.38 10.94
C ASN A 317 -1.27 12.88 11.03
N MET A 318 -1.37 12.25 12.21
CA MET A 318 -1.21 10.81 12.33
C MET A 318 -2.55 10.09 12.12
N PRO A 319 -2.54 8.82 11.66
CA PRO A 319 -3.75 8.03 11.51
C PRO A 319 -4.37 7.75 12.88
N ILE A 320 -5.71 7.82 12.95
CA ILE A 320 -6.47 7.51 14.17
C ILE A 320 -7.02 6.08 14.09
N LEU A 321 -7.80 5.81 13.04
CA LEU A 321 -8.41 4.50 12.81
C LEU A 321 -8.82 4.37 11.34
N THR A 322 -9.26 3.18 10.95
CA THR A 322 -9.75 2.89 9.60
C THR A 322 -11.23 2.50 9.63
N LEU A 323 -12.04 3.18 8.83
CA LEU A 323 -13.42 2.79 8.52
C LEU A 323 -13.42 1.77 7.37
N ASN A 324 -14.16 0.69 7.48
CA ASN A 324 -14.26 -0.35 6.45
C ASN A 324 -15.68 -0.42 5.89
N PHE A 325 -15.82 -0.61 4.59
CA PHE A 325 -17.12 -0.65 3.91
C PHE A 325 -17.22 -1.83 2.95
N LYS A 326 -18.44 -2.35 2.80
CA LYS A 326 -18.78 -3.38 1.80
C LYS A 326 -20.17 -3.15 1.24
N SER A 327 -20.36 -3.46 -0.05
CA SER A 327 -21.66 -3.40 -0.72
C SER A 327 -21.69 -4.31 -1.95
N ASN A 328 -22.86 -4.71 -2.38
CA ASN A 328 -23.08 -5.35 -3.69
C ASN A 328 -23.28 -4.31 -4.82
N ASP A 329 -23.35 -3.02 -4.49
CA ASP A 329 -23.69 -1.93 -5.39
C ASP A 329 -22.72 -0.78 -5.21
N LYS A 330 -22.20 -0.23 -6.34
CA LYS A 330 -21.21 0.85 -6.36
C LYS A 330 -21.76 2.15 -5.74
N ASN A 331 -23.00 2.51 -6.07
CA ASN A 331 -23.57 3.76 -5.56
C ASN A 331 -23.85 3.67 -4.06
N LYS A 332 -24.28 2.49 -3.59
CA LYS A 332 -24.52 2.25 -2.16
C LYS A 332 -23.23 2.28 -1.34
N ILE A 333 -22.09 1.78 -1.87
CA ILE A 333 -20.84 1.86 -1.11
C ILE A 333 -20.38 3.30 -0.98
N LEU A 334 -20.57 4.14 -2.01
CA LEU A 334 -20.24 5.56 -1.97
C LEU A 334 -21.06 6.31 -0.92
N LEU A 335 -22.36 6.03 -0.83
CA LEU A 335 -23.22 6.59 0.22
C LEU A 335 -22.74 6.16 1.61
N LYS A 336 -22.44 4.86 1.80
CA LYS A 336 -21.89 4.36 3.07
C LYS A 336 -20.60 5.04 3.48
N ILE A 337 -19.68 5.31 2.53
CA ILE A 337 -18.44 6.02 2.79
C ILE A 337 -18.74 7.45 3.29
N LYS A 338 -19.60 8.19 2.58
CA LYS A 338 -20.00 9.54 2.96
C LYS A 338 -20.62 9.59 4.36
N ASP A 339 -21.56 8.68 4.63
CA ASP A 339 -22.26 8.60 5.92
C ASP A 339 -21.31 8.18 7.05
N GLY A 340 -20.40 7.26 6.78
CA GLY A 340 -19.40 6.80 7.74
C GLY A 340 -18.44 7.92 8.13
N ILE A 341 -17.89 8.66 7.16
CA ILE A 341 -17.03 9.83 7.41
C ILE A 341 -17.79 10.87 8.21
N LYS A 342 -19.02 11.23 7.79
CA LYS A 342 -19.86 12.20 8.50
C LYS A 342 -20.15 11.79 9.94
N SER A 343 -20.36 10.51 10.19
CA SER A 343 -20.61 9.97 11.54
C SER A 343 -19.34 10.03 12.39
N ALA A 344 -18.19 9.68 11.82
CA ALA A 344 -16.90 9.76 12.51
C ALA A 344 -16.52 11.21 12.86
N MET A 345 -16.73 12.17 11.96
CA MET A 345 -16.43 13.59 12.20
C MET A 345 -17.30 14.25 13.30
N LYS A 346 -18.40 13.62 13.71
CA LYS A 346 -19.17 14.06 14.90
C LYS A 346 -18.50 13.67 16.22
N ILE A 347 -17.61 12.70 16.19
CA ILE A 347 -16.99 12.07 17.35
C ILE A 347 -15.52 12.44 17.45
N ILE A 348 -14.86 12.57 16.30
CA ILE A 348 -13.41 12.74 16.16
C ILE A 348 -13.14 14.00 15.35
N ASP A 349 -12.25 14.88 15.84
CA ASP A 349 -11.74 15.99 15.02
C ASP A 349 -10.68 15.45 14.05
N CYS A 350 -11.14 15.04 12.88
CA CYS A 350 -10.32 14.49 11.82
C CYS A 350 -10.46 15.28 10.51
N TYR A 351 -9.45 15.14 9.64
CA TYR A 351 -9.54 15.69 8.30
C TYR A 351 -10.65 15.02 7.49
N ASN A 352 -11.30 15.79 6.63
CA ASN A 352 -12.21 15.24 5.64
C ASN A 352 -11.41 14.53 4.52
N VAL A 353 -12.10 13.69 3.76
CA VAL A 353 -11.52 12.91 2.66
C VAL A 353 -12.05 13.43 1.32
N ASN A 354 -11.16 13.54 0.36
CA ASN A 354 -11.54 13.91 -1.00
C ASN A 354 -12.18 12.69 -1.70
N LEU A 355 -13.48 12.78 -1.90
CA LEU A 355 -14.30 11.77 -2.56
C LEU A 355 -14.77 12.23 -3.95
N GLU A 356 -14.13 13.26 -4.54
CA GLU A 356 -14.54 13.79 -5.84
C GLU A 356 -14.46 12.70 -6.90
N TYR A 357 -15.57 12.57 -7.61
CA TYR A 357 -15.75 11.69 -8.74
C TYR A 357 -16.00 12.60 -9.95
N GLU A 358 -15.11 12.57 -10.90
CA GLU A 358 -15.40 13.07 -12.24
C GLU A 358 -15.81 11.90 -13.14
#